data_863a123a181dd4a92a3834d949f4ad30
#
_entry.id   863a123a181dd4a92a3834d949f4ad30
#
_cell.length_a   1.000
_cell.length_b   1.000
_cell.length_c   1.000
_cell.angle_alpha   90.00
_cell.angle_beta   90.00
_cell.angle_gamma   90.00
#
_symmetry.space_group_name_H-M   'P 1'
#
loop_
_entity.id
_entity.type
_entity.pdbx_description
1 polymer ?
#
loop_
_entity_poly.entity_id
_entity_poly.type
_entity_poly.pdbx_seq_one_letter_code
_entity_poly.pdbx_strand_id
1 'polypeptide(L)'
;MGIIVNSMKRCVLIIGLLMAAIVAWSQAPGTTPVKVSKETQMLHGRKYYVHIVETGQTVYSIARAYKVQSYDAVTHVDIHYLHAGDTVWLPFRGQFGDEQPSVDPKTESTATQSNPKHAKRTQTAKQDNKPAQLPEVRRVGKTLKVALMMPLHLDQIDDISTSKFDVEQRGKRSYKQFEFIEFYEGIQLALDKLASEGVGVELNVVDVSSNDTAKVRTVFESHNVAESDVLIALLLRECFDKAAELAREAGIYIVNPMATRSDICAENPYMVKMQPSTAGLVTRMLNNMVAERRDAHLYIIHSGSKNEKPVLDELKRQLDERGNIRYTLFNWSQNAKLATVLKKTPNANVVSLYDQDKDQNRVYVGNLLNRLTSLKQDTPVLYTLGDWTREYGDVDFNQLQNLNYHTFATGWDMTNEVHVEFLKAFRTRYGNEPTSSLAATGYDLTLFIVGGLSRKGADFWKNPGGLSAGVTQPMHLVRSGAGLENDCAMLYRMQGLVLVPVSFK
;
A
#
# COMPACT_ATOMS: atom_id res chain seq x y z
N MET A 1 37.13 63.95 4.67
CA MET A 1 37.50 62.52 4.55
C MET A 1 37.06 61.66 5.75
N GLY A 2 36.66 62.22 6.88
CA GLY A 2 36.23 61.50 8.08
C GLY A 2 34.77 61.00 8.13
N ILE A 3 33.88 61.57 7.33
CA ILE A 3 32.42 61.28 7.37
C ILE A 3 32.09 60.05 6.55
N ILE A 4 32.81 59.76 5.47
CA ILE A 4 32.58 58.60 4.59
C ILE A 4 33.03 57.28 5.24
N VAL A 5 34.12 57.31 6.04
CA VAL A 5 34.63 56.11 6.73
C VAL A 5 33.70 55.63 7.86
N ASN A 6 33.01 56.57 8.54
CA ASN A 6 32.07 56.23 9.61
C ASN A 6 30.74 55.65 9.07
N SER A 7 30.32 56.05 7.86
CA SER A 7 29.14 55.51 7.17
C SER A 7 29.39 54.09 6.68
N MET A 8 30.56 53.78 6.14
CA MET A 8 30.92 52.40 5.71
C MET A 8 31.01 51.41 6.89
N LYS A 9 31.58 51.85 8.04
CA LYS A 9 31.62 51.01 9.23
C LYS A 9 30.23 50.66 9.80
N ARG A 10 29.30 51.64 9.74
CA ARG A 10 27.89 51.40 10.14
C ARG A 10 27.16 50.47 9.15
N CYS A 11 27.38 50.61 7.85
CA CYS A 11 26.81 49.69 6.85
C CYS A 11 27.33 48.27 7.00
N VAL A 12 28.63 48.07 7.26
CA VAL A 12 29.20 46.73 7.47
C VAL A 12 28.67 46.10 8.75
N LEU A 13 28.44 46.88 9.81
CA LEU A 13 27.86 46.39 11.08
C LEU A 13 26.38 46.01 10.92
N ILE A 14 25.61 46.76 10.15
CA ILE A 14 24.20 46.47 9.84
C ILE A 14 24.09 45.26 8.94
N ILE A 15 24.96 45.07 7.95
CA ILE A 15 24.99 43.88 7.10
C ILE A 15 25.42 42.67 7.89
N GLY A 16 26.37 42.77 8.82
CA GLY A 16 26.77 41.71 9.72
C GLY A 16 25.65 41.27 10.67
N LEU A 17 24.89 42.22 11.22
CA LEU A 17 23.72 41.96 12.06
C LEU A 17 22.55 41.36 11.27
N LEU A 18 22.30 41.79 10.02
CA LEU A 18 21.30 41.21 9.13
C LEU A 18 21.68 39.77 8.72
N MET A 19 22.96 39.51 8.44
CA MET A 19 23.42 38.12 8.16
C MET A 19 23.31 37.23 9.37
N ALA A 20 23.60 37.68 10.59
CA ALA A 20 23.40 36.94 11.83
C ALA A 20 21.90 36.68 12.11
N ALA A 21 21.01 37.62 11.77
CA ALA A 21 19.57 37.46 11.90
C ALA A 21 19.00 36.44 10.85
N ILE A 22 19.56 36.43 9.64
CA ILE A 22 19.15 35.45 8.59
C ILE A 22 19.58 34.03 8.96
N VAL A 23 20.75 33.86 9.60
CA VAL A 23 21.21 32.55 10.08
C VAL A 23 20.38 32.08 11.29
N ALA A 24 19.90 33.01 12.13
CA ALA A 24 19.02 32.67 13.27
C ALA A 24 17.56 32.35 12.83
N TRP A 25 17.13 32.77 11.64
CA TRP A 25 15.78 32.50 11.13
C TRP A 25 15.69 31.32 10.16
N SER A 26 16.79 30.65 9.87
CA SER A 26 16.78 29.42 9.05
C SER A 26 16.52 28.13 9.86
N GLN A 27 16.23 28.24 11.15
CA GLN A 27 15.76 27.09 11.92
C GLN A 27 14.25 26.94 11.73
N ALA A 28 13.85 25.81 11.14
CA ALA A 28 12.45 25.42 11.04
C ALA A 28 11.77 25.50 12.43
N PRO A 29 10.57 26.06 12.56
CA PRO A 29 9.89 26.13 13.84
C PRO A 29 9.53 24.72 14.32
N GLY A 30 10.13 24.27 15.42
CA GLY A 30 9.65 23.11 16.17
C GLY A 30 10.60 22.00 16.51
N THR A 31 11.90 22.06 16.17
CA THR A 31 12.83 21.01 16.61
C THR A 31 13.77 21.53 17.71
N THR A 32 13.57 21.01 18.92
CA THR A 32 14.52 21.22 20.02
C THR A 32 15.90 20.66 19.63
N PRO A 33 17.00 21.45 19.74
CA PRO A 33 18.33 20.94 19.40
C PRO A 33 18.68 19.74 20.26
N VAL A 34 19.07 18.63 19.62
CA VAL A 34 19.45 17.40 20.33
C VAL A 34 20.90 17.51 20.78
N LYS A 35 21.13 17.47 22.08
CA LYS A 35 22.47 17.37 22.66
C LYS A 35 22.89 15.90 22.72
N VAL A 36 23.98 15.56 22.05
CA VAL A 36 24.52 14.20 22.06
C VAL A 36 25.02 13.85 23.46
N SER A 37 24.44 12.80 24.09
CA SER A 37 24.88 12.26 25.35
C SER A 37 26.22 11.52 25.19
N LYS A 38 27.08 11.60 26.18
CA LYS A 38 28.30 10.79 26.29
C LYS A 38 28.09 9.53 27.13
N GLU A 39 26.93 9.40 27.77
CA GLU A 39 26.60 8.23 28.56
C GLU A 39 26.44 7.02 27.67
N THR A 40 26.98 5.88 28.11
CA THR A 40 26.90 4.64 27.35
C THR A 40 26.51 3.50 28.28
N GLN A 41 25.74 2.55 27.72
CA GLN A 41 25.29 1.35 28.39
C GLN A 41 25.52 0.12 27.53
N MET A 42 25.82 -1.01 28.18
CA MET A 42 25.90 -2.30 27.52
C MET A 42 24.47 -2.91 27.46
N LEU A 43 23.97 -3.14 26.29
CA LEU A 43 22.70 -3.82 26.07
C LEU A 43 22.95 -5.06 25.21
N HIS A 44 22.62 -6.24 25.71
CA HIS A 44 22.84 -7.51 25.02
C HIS A 44 24.26 -7.71 24.44
N GLY A 45 25.28 -7.32 25.19
CA GLY A 45 26.71 -7.45 24.82
C GLY A 45 27.22 -6.38 23.83
N ARG A 46 26.41 -5.37 23.49
CA ARG A 46 26.78 -4.25 22.61
C ARG A 46 26.71 -2.93 23.37
N LYS A 47 27.54 -1.99 22.99
CA LYS A 47 27.64 -0.66 23.61
C LYS A 47 26.75 0.32 22.86
N TYR A 48 25.90 1.04 23.61
CA TYR A 48 24.99 2.06 23.07
C TYR A 48 25.21 3.39 23.81
N TYR A 49 24.99 4.49 23.13
CA TYR A 49 24.73 5.77 23.77
C TYR A 49 23.34 5.75 24.41
N VAL A 50 23.21 6.35 25.58
CA VAL A 50 21.91 6.54 26.24
C VAL A 50 21.46 7.98 26.03
N HIS A 51 20.29 8.17 25.46
CA HIS A 51 19.68 9.48 25.25
C HIS A 51 18.30 9.54 25.93
N ILE A 52 18.12 10.57 26.76
CA ILE A 52 16.81 10.86 27.38
C ILE A 52 16.11 11.89 26.47
N VAL A 53 14.91 11.56 26.03
CA VAL A 53 14.11 12.38 25.12
C VAL A 53 13.68 13.67 25.82
N GLU A 54 13.89 14.80 25.18
CA GLU A 54 13.39 16.10 25.62
C GLU A 54 12.15 16.50 24.80
N THR A 55 11.32 17.39 25.33
CA THR A 55 10.09 17.85 24.65
C THR A 55 10.38 18.40 23.27
N GLY A 56 9.67 17.89 22.25
CA GLY A 56 9.83 18.30 20.85
C GLY A 56 10.93 17.56 20.07
N GLN A 57 11.62 16.60 20.71
CA GLN A 57 12.52 15.70 19.99
C GLN A 57 11.77 14.50 19.43
N THR A 58 12.22 14.02 18.28
CA THR A 58 11.74 12.82 17.61
C THR A 58 12.88 11.83 17.43
N VAL A 59 12.57 10.53 17.27
CA VAL A 59 13.62 9.53 17.02
C VAL A 59 14.50 9.92 15.84
N TYR A 60 13.92 10.55 14.82
CA TYR A 60 14.65 11.04 13.66
C TYR A 60 15.63 12.15 14.01
N SER A 61 15.20 13.16 14.79
CA SER A 61 16.07 14.27 15.23
C SER A 61 17.20 13.76 16.11
N ILE A 62 16.91 12.79 16.99
CA ILE A 62 17.87 12.15 17.89
C ILE A 62 18.88 11.33 17.08
N ALA A 63 18.42 10.41 16.25
CA ALA A 63 19.29 9.55 15.43
C ALA A 63 20.21 10.37 14.51
N ARG A 64 19.69 11.44 13.92
CA ARG A 64 20.47 12.38 13.10
C ARG A 64 21.59 13.04 13.89
N ALA A 65 21.32 13.46 15.13
CA ALA A 65 22.33 14.09 15.99
C ALA A 65 23.47 13.11 16.34
N TYR A 66 23.13 11.83 16.55
CA TYR A 66 24.11 10.78 16.80
C TYR A 66 24.73 10.20 15.52
N LYS A 67 24.27 10.65 14.34
CA LYS A 67 24.71 10.20 13.01
C LYS A 67 24.51 8.68 12.81
N VAL A 68 23.41 8.13 13.30
CA VAL A 68 22.95 6.76 13.12
C VAL A 68 21.62 6.78 12.37
N GLN A 69 21.17 5.63 11.89
CA GLN A 69 19.86 5.55 11.28
C GLN A 69 18.76 5.48 12.36
N SER A 70 17.60 6.05 12.12
CA SER A 70 16.49 6.07 13.09
C SER A 70 15.99 4.68 13.46
N TYR A 71 16.07 3.72 12.55
CA TYR A 71 15.71 2.33 12.78
C TYR A 71 16.75 1.53 13.61
N ASP A 72 17.96 2.07 13.81
CA ASP A 72 18.98 1.46 14.69
C ASP A 72 18.79 1.87 16.15
N ALA A 73 17.90 2.82 16.43
CA ALA A 73 17.58 3.23 17.78
C ALA A 73 16.72 2.17 18.48
N VAL A 74 17.05 1.85 19.72
CA VAL A 74 16.30 0.91 20.56
C VAL A 74 15.61 1.69 21.68
N THR A 75 14.36 1.35 21.96
CA THR A 75 13.59 1.95 23.06
C THR A 75 12.62 0.92 23.64
N HIS A 76 12.17 1.12 24.88
CA HIS A 76 11.14 0.29 25.52
C HIS A 76 9.72 0.75 25.23
N VAL A 77 9.56 1.90 24.57
CA VAL A 77 8.29 2.45 24.13
C VAL A 77 8.20 2.42 22.60
N ASP A 78 7.01 2.63 22.05
CA ASP A 78 6.86 2.73 20.60
C ASP A 78 7.70 3.89 20.07
N ILE A 79 8.61 3.60 19.16
CA ILE A 79 9.54 4.56 18.55
C ILE A 79 8.85 5.73 17.85
N HIS A 80 7.58 5.54 17.47
CA HIS A 80 6.74 6.57 16.84
C HIS A 80 6.05 7.50 17.84
N TYR A 81 6.05 7.14 19.15
CA TYR A 81 5.37 7.87 20.22
C TYR A 81 6.30 8.18 21.38
N LEU A 82 7.45 8.78 21.08
CA LEU A 82 8.41 9.20 22.12
C LEU A 82 7.89 10.41 22.90
N HIS A 83 7.93 10.32 24.22
CA HIS A 83 7.62 11.40 25.14
C HIS A 83 8.88 11.90 25.85
N ALA A 84 8.84 13.13 26.32
CA ALA A 84 9.92 13.64 27.17
C ALA A 84 10.11 12.75 28.41
N GLY A 85 11.35 12.32 28.65
CA GLY A 85 11.71 11.37 29.70
C GLY A 85 11.94 9.94 29.24
N ASP A 86 11.51 9.58 28.01
CA ASP A 86 11.78 8.25 27.46
C ASP A 86 13.28 8.06 27.20
N THR A 87 13.73 6.82 27.29
CA THR A 87 15.12 6.47 27.03
C THR A 87 15.26 5.83 25.65
N VAL A 88 16.19 6.36 24.85
CA VAL A 88 16.55 5.83 23.53
C VAL A 88 18.02 5.41 23.55
N TRP A 89 18.30 4.17 23.15
CA TRP A 89 19.64 3.63 23.00
C TRP A 89 20.06 3.69 21.54
N LEU A 90 21.21 4.28 21.26
CA LEU A 90 21.72 4.51 19.91
C LEU A 90 23.07 3.80 19.76
N PRO A 91 23.33 3.06 18.67
CA PRO A 91 24.55 2.28 18.50
C PRO A 91 25.81 3.14 18.68
N PHE A 92 26.78 2.63 19.44
CA PHE A 92 28.06 3.29 19.62
C PHE A 92 28.93 3.11 18.37
N ARG A 93 29.31 4.22 17.72
CA ARG A 93 30.21 4.17 16.54
C ARG A 93 31.57 3.61 16.93
N GLY A 94 32.03 2.62 16.21
CA GLY A 94 33.29 1.92 16.44
C GLY A 94 33.14 0.40 16.59
N GLN A 95 31.91 -0.12 16.63
CA GLN A 95 31.63 -1.56 16.61
C GLN A 95 31.20 -2.10 15.23
N PHE A 96 30.96 -1.21 14.27
CA PHE A 96 30.77 -1.61 12.87
C PHE A 96 32.01 -1.17 12.09
N GLY A 97 32.72 -2.11 11.50
CA GLY A 97 33.83 -1.83 10.60
C GLY A 97 33.35 -0.94 9.47
N ASP A 98 34.15 0.09 9.15
CA ASP A 98 33.95 0.95 7.98
C ASP A 98 34.18 0.11 6.69
N GLU A 99 33.16 -0.63 6.25
CA GLU A 99 33.10 -1.12 4.89
C GLU A 99 32.12 -0.26 4.09
N GLN A 100 32.67 0.79 3.47
CA GLN A 100 32.03 1.40 2.32
C GLN A 100 32.11 0.40 1.15
N PRO A 101 31.01 0.11 0.47
CA PRO A 101 31.10 -0.59 -0.81
C PRO A 101 31.72 0.34 -1.85
N SER A 102 32.97 0.05 -2.20
CA SER A 102 33.62 0.61 -3.38
C SER A 102 32.91 0.05 -4.61
N VAL A 103 32.28 0.92 -5.36
CA VAL A 103 31.76 0.60 -6.70
C VAL A 103 32.92 0.69 -7.67
N ASP A 104 33.43 -0.45 -8.11
CA ASP A 104 34.27 -0.51 -9.31
C ASP A 104 33.42 -0.80 -10.54
N PRO A 105 33.52 0.03 -11.57
CA PRO A 105 32.81 -0.20 -12.82
C PRO A 105 33.70 -0.98 -13.78
N LYS A 106 33.30 -2.16 -14.19
CA LYS A 106 33.55 -2.75 -15.53
C LYS A 106 33.38 -4.27 -15.52
N THR A 107 32.38 -4.73 -16.19
CA THR A 107 32.57 -5.78 -17.20
C THR A 107 31.32 -5.81 -18.10
N GLU A 108 31.50 -5.35 -19.32
CA GLU A 108 30.63 -5.63 -20.45
C GLU A 108 30.67 -7.13 -20.75
N SER A 109 29.51 -7.74 -20.89
CA SER A 109 29.40 -8.95 -21.69
C SER A 109 28.16 -8.90 -22.56
N THR A 110 28.43 -8.79 -23.83
CA THR A 110 27.57 -8.97 -24.98
C THR A 110 26.73 -10.25 -24.88
N ALA A 111 25.46 -10.14 -24.95
CA ALA A 111 24.56 -11.25 -25.23
C ALA A 111 23.64 -10.89 -26.41
N THR A 112 23.82 -11.71 -27.41
CA THR A 112 23.23 -11.73 -28.74
C THR A 112 21.69 -11.73 -28.71
N GLN A 113 21.12 -10.84 -29.49
CA GLN A 113 19.70 -10.82 -29.83
C GLN A 113 19.33 -12.02 -30.70
N SER A 114 18.31 -12.76 -30.32
CA SER A 114 17.54 -13.57 -31.25
C SER A 114 16.06 -13.17 -31.14
N ASN A 115 15.58 -12.59 -32.22
CA ASN A 115 14.21 -12.12 -32.43
C ASN A 115 13.35 -13.26 -32.97
N PRO A 116 12.19 -13.59 -32.45
CA PRO A 116 11.18 -14.31 -33.19
C PRO A 116 10.09 -13.34 -33.67
N LYS A 117 9.88 -13.38 -34.96
CA LYS A 117 8.88 -12.67 -35.76
C LYS A 117 7.47 -12.95 -35.24
N HIS A 118 6.72 -11.91 -34.86
CA HIS A 118 5.28 -11.96 -34.68
C HIS A 118 4.57 -11.90 -36.03
N ALA A 119 3.88 -12.98 -36.35
CA ALA A 119 2.92 -12.99 -37.44
C ALA A 119 1.63 -12.27 -36.99
N LYS A 120 1.25 -11.23 -37.72
CA LYS A 120 -0.07 -10.58 -37.67
C LYS A 120 -1.15 -11.59 -38.09
N ARG A 121 -2.09 -11.85 -37.17
CA ARG A 121 -3.36 -12.45 -37.56
C ARG A 121 -4.51 -11.53 -37.14
N THR A 122 -4.93 -10.72 -38.09
CA THR A 122 -6.18 -9.94 -38.03
C THR A 122 -7.33 -10.93 -38.23
N GLN A 123 -8.14 -11.12 -37.23
CA GLN A 123 -9.48 -11.67 -37.40
C GLN A 123 -10.45 -10.82 -36.60
N THR A 124 -11.22 -10.02 -37.33
CA THR A 124 -12.43 -9.36 -36.86
C THR A 124 -13.50 -10.44 -36.65
N ALA A 125 -13.69 -10.85 -35.38
CA ALA A 125 -14.87 -11.62 -34.99
C ALA A 125 -15.91 -10.65 -34.42
N LYS A 126 -17.07 -10.58 -35.06
CA LYS A 126 -18.28 -9.98 -34.51
C LYS A 126 -18.62 -10.76 -33.23
N GLN A 127 -18.47 -10.11 -32.06
CA GLN A 127 -18.94 -10.66 -30.79
C GLN A 127 -20.46 -10.47 -30.73
N ASP A 128 -21.18 -11.57 -30.78
CA ASP A 128 -22.55 -11.67 -30.28
C ASP A 128 -22.51 -11.48 -28.75
N ASN A 129 -22.99 -10.35 -28.28
CA ASN A 129 -23.12 -10.02 -26.88
C ASN A 129 -24.25 -10.82 -26.21
N LYS A 130 -24.04 -12.12 -26.00
CA LYS A 130 -24.83 -12.90 -25.05
C LYS A 130 -24.02 -12.93 -23.72
N PRO A 131 -24.59 -12.52 -22.56
CA PRO A 131 -23.86 -12.62 -21.29
C PRO A 131 -23.44 -14.07 -21.09
N ALA A 132 -22.14 -14.29 -20.95
CA ALA A 132 -21.61 -15.63 -20.66
C ALA A 132 -22.28 -16.16 -19.39
N GLN A 133 -22.91 -17.32 -19.47
CA GLN A 133 -23.50 -17.98 -18.29
C GLN A 133 -22.37 -18.42 -17.35
N LEU A 134 -22.58 -18.26 -16.04
CA LEU A 134 -21.66 -18.80 -15.03
C LEU A 134 -21.66 -20.32 -15.13
N PRO A 135 -20.49 -20.96 -14.95
CA PRO A 135 -20.39 -22.42 -14.95
C PRO A 135 -21.26 -23.04 -13.85
N GLU A 136 -21.77 -24.25 -14.10
CA GLU A 136 -22.42 -25.03 -13.05
C GLU A 136 -21.38 -25.49 -12.03
N VAL A 137 -21.68 -25.29 -10.75
CA VAL A 137 -20.81 -25.62 -9.63
C VAL A 137 -21.35 -26.86 -8.92
N ARG A 138 -20.46 -27.68 -8.37
CA ARG A 138 -20.82 -28.84 -7.55
C ARG A 138 -21.73 -28.39 -6.37
N ARG A 139 -22.61 -29.30 -5.94
CA ARG A 139 -23.41 -29.05 -4.73
C ARG A 139 -22.49 -28.93 -3.53
N VAL A 140 -22.60 -27.85 -2.81
CA VAL A 140 -21.87 -27.59 -1.56
C VAL A 140 -22.40 -28.52 -0.48
N GLY A 141 -21.51 -29.20 0.23
CA GLY A 141 -21.86 -30.12 1.34
C GLY A 141 -22.30 -29.41 2.61
N LYS A 142 -22.67 -30.14 3.66
CA LYS A 142 -22.95 -29.58 4.99
C LYS A 142 -21.69 -28.97 5.63
N THR A 143 -20.53 -29.56 5.38
CA THR A 143 -19.21 -29.05 5.76
C THR A 143 -18.54 -28.53 4.51
N LEU A 144 -18.14 -27.27 4.52
CA LEU A 144 -17.45 -26.62 3.41
C LEU A 144 -15.99 -27.04 3.37
N LYS A 145 -15.50 -27.44 2.21
CA LYS A 145 -14.08 -27.74 1.98
C LYS A 145 -13.40 -26.52 1.34
N VAL A 146 -12.50 -25.91 2.07
CA VAL A 146 -11.76 -24.73 1.62
C VAL A 146 -10.29 -25.10 1.47
N ALA A 147 -9.71 -24.92 0.28
CA ALA A 147 -8.26 -25.00 0.10
C ALA A 147 -7.64 -23.61 0.19
N LEU A 148 -6.50 -23.52 0.87
CA LEU A 148 -5.66 -22.32 0.95
C LEU A 148 -4.27 -22.66 0.44
N MET A 149 -3.88 -22.10 -0.71
CA MET A 149 -2.52 -22.17 -1.23
C MET A 149 -1.78 -20.87 -0.95
N MET A 150 -0.68 -20.94 -0.21
CA MET A 150 0.12 -19.77 0.15
C MET A 150 1.58 -20.12 0.46
N PRO A 151 2.54 -19.18 0.35
CA PRO A 151 3.94 -19.45 0.66
C PRO A 151 4.18 -19.37 2.17
N LEU A 152 4.28 -20.52 2.82
CA LEU A 152 4.64 -20.66 4.24
C LEU A 152 6.11 -21.04 4.44
N HIS A 153 6.78 -21.51 3.37
CA HIS A 153 8.19 -21.93 3.40
C HIS A 153 8.49 -22.93 4.54
N LEU A 154 7.62 -23.90 4.75
CA LEU A 154 7.74 -24.88 5.84
C LEU A 154 8.99 -25.76 5.69
N ASP A 155 9.49 -25.90 4.46
CA ASP A 155 10.75 -26.59 4.15
C ASP A 155 12.01 -25.86 4.68
N GLN A 156 11.86 -24.60 5.10
CA GLN A 156 12.94 -23.76 5.63
C GLN A 156 12.75 -23.41 7.11
N ILE A 157 11.80 -24.05 7.79
CA ILE A 157 11.46 -23.69 9.18
C ILE A 157 12.59 -24.03 10.17
N ASP A 158 13.35 -25.11 9.88
CA ASP A 158 14.49 -25.54 10.69
C ASP A 158 15.67 -24.55 10.62
N ASP A 159 15.71 -23.71 9.59
CA ASP A 159 16.69 -22.61 9.45
C ASP A 159 16.37 -21.42 10.35
N ILE A 160 15.20 -21.39 10.98
CA ILE A 160 14.79 -20.36 11.94
C ILE A 160 15.44 -20.68 13.29
N SER A 161 16.73 -20.35 13.42
CA SER A 161 17.42 -20.47 14.69
C SER A 161 17.10 -19.26 15.58
N THR A 162 16.60 -19.51 16.79
CA THR A 162 16.37 -18.48 17.81
C THR A 162 17.66 -17.76 18.21
N SER A 163 18.83 -18.38 18.02
CA SER A 163 20.15 -17.75 18.22
C SER A 163 20.57 -16.83 17.06
N LYS A 164 19.98 -17.00 15.86
CA LYS A 164 20.12 -16.10 14.72
C LYS A 164 19.12 -14.91 14.73
N PHE A 165 18.25 -14.84 15.74
CA PHE A 165 17.53 -13.60 16.07
C PHE A 165 18.49 -12.52 16.60
N ASP A 166 19.73 -12.58 16.18
CA ASP A 166 20.74 -11.59 16.46
C ASP A 166 20.28 -10.23 15.93
N VAL A 167 20.60 -9.23 16.71
CA VAL A 167 20.33 -7.80 16.49
C VAL A 167 20.74 -7.32 15.10
N GLU A 168 21.62 -8.03 14.40
CA GLU A 168 22.00 -7.76 12.99
C GLU A 168 20.87 -7.96 11.97
N GLN A 169 19.90 -8.80 12.26
CA GLN A 169 18.80 -9.09 11.32
C GLN A 169 17.54 -8.28 11.60
N ARG A 170 17.42 -7.60 12.73
CA ARG A 170 16.21 -6.84 13.12
C ARG A 170 15.89 -5.67 12.19
N GLY A 171 16.80 -5.22 11.35
CA GLY A 171 16.60 -4.10 10.42
C GLY A 171 16.46 -4.50 8.96
N LYS A 172 16.67 -5.76 8.58
CA LYS A 172 16.84 -6.08 7.16
C LYS A 172 15.88 -7.07 6.53
N ARG A 173 15.19 -7.97 7.25
CA ARG A 173 14.19 -8.87 6.65
C ARG A 173 13.27 -9.47 7.71
N SER A 174 11.95 -9.38 7.52
CA SER A 174 11.03 -10.39 8.03
C SER A 174 11.46 -11.75 7.49
N TYR A 175 11.40 -12.79 8.29
CA TYR A 175 11.57 -14.16 7.79
C TYR A 175 10.51 -14.43 6.73
N LYS A 176 10.90 -14.99 5.59
CA LYS A 176 9.96 -15.31 4.51
C LYS A 176 8.78 -16.17 4.98
N GLN A 177 9.02 -17.00 5.96
CA GLN A 177 8.01 -17.87 6.59
C GLN A 177 6.87 -17.08 7.25
N PHE A 178 7.14 -15.86 7.68
CA PHE A 178 6.15 -15.00 8.35
C PHE A 178 5.60 -13.88 7.47
N GLU A 179 6.06 -13.76 6.23
CA GLU A 179 5.66 -12.66 5.33
C GLU A 179 4.15 -12.58 5.14
N PHE A 180 3.48 -13.74 5.05
CA PHE A 180 2.04 -13.83 4.83
C PHE A 180 1.27 -14.49 5.96
N ILE A 181 1.91 -14.76 7.11
CA ILE A 181 1.27 -15.52 8.21
C ILE A 181 0.02 -14.81 8.72
N GLU A 182 0.00 -13.48 8.77
CA GLU A 182 -1.17 -12.73 9.23
C GLU A 182 -2.40 -12.94 8.34
N PHE A 183 -2.22 -13.25 7.04
CA PHE A 183 -3.33 -13.60 6.18
C PHE A 183 -4.01 -14.91 6.64
N TYR A 184 -3.20 -15.91 6.98
CA TYR A 184 -3.69 -17.15 7.55
C TYR A 184 -4.35 -16.95 8.92
N GLU A 185 -3.76 -16.11 9.78
CA GLU A 185 -4.33 -15.77 11.09
C GLU A 185 -5.71 -15.11 10.96
N GLY A 186 -5.86 -14.21 9.98
CA GLY A 186 -7.15 -13.60 9.66
C GLY A 186 -8.20 -14.62 9.20
N ILE A 187 -7.80 -15.58 8.33
CA ILE A 187 -8.67 -16.67 7.91
C ILE A 187 -9.11 -17.49 9.13
N GLN A 188 -8.19 -17.87 10.00
CA GLN A 188 -8.50 -18.65 11.20
C GLN A 188 -9.49 -17.91 12.12
N LEU A 189 -9.30 -16.62 12.32
CA LEU A 189 -10.20 -15.79 13.12
C LEU A 189 -11.62 -15.73 12.52
N ALA A 190 -11.72 -15.66 11.19
CA ALA A 190 -13.00 -15.72 10.48
C ALA A 190 -13.67 -17.10 10.61
N LEU A 191 -12.90 -18.17 10.53
CA LEU A 191 -13.41 -19.54 10.70
C LEU A 191 -13.93 -19.78 12.11
N ASP A 192 -13.28 -19.23 13.15
CA ASP A 192 -13.78 -19.30 14.52
C ASP A 192 -15.15 -18.62 14.64
N LYS A 193 -15.31 -17.46 14.02
CA LYS A 193 -16.59 -16.74 14.00
C LYS A 193 -17.66 -17.56 13.27
N LEU A 194 -17.37 -18.08 12.09
CA LEU A 194 -18.28 -18.93 11.33
C LEU A 194 -18.65 -20.20 12.09
N ALA A 195 -17.70 -20.84 12.78
CA ALA A 195 -17.97 -21.99 13.63
C ALA A 195 -18.90 -21.65 14.79
N SER A 196 -18.77 -20.47 15.40
CA SER A 196 -19.70 -19.99 16.43
C SER A 196 -21.12 -19.77 15.89
N GLU A 197 -21.26 -19.53 14.59
CA GLU A 197 -22.53 -19.41 13.87
C GLU A 197 -23.05 -20.79 13.35
N GLY A 198 -22.35 -21.90 13.68
CA GLY A 198 -22.74 -23.26 13.30
C GLY A 198 -22.30 -23.69 11.90
N VAL A 199 -21.38 -22.95 11.26
CA VAL A 199 -20.83 -23.29 9.96
C VAL A 199 -19.66 -24.25 10.12
N GLY A 200 -19.77 -25.47 9.58
CA GLY A 200 -18.67 -26.45 9.51
C GLY A 200 -17.75 -26.13 8.34
N VAL A 201 -16.45 -26.03 8.58
CA VAL A 201 -15.43 -25.81 7.54
C VAL A 201 -14.25 -26.75 7.76
N GLU A 202 -13.82 -27.40 6.69
CA GLU A 202 -12.57 -28.15 6.59
C GLU A 202 -11.57 -27.28 5.79
N LEU A 203 -10.53 -26.76 6.44
CA LEU A 203 -9.50 -25.96 5.82
C LEU A 203 -8.28 -26.81 5.47
N ASN A 204 -8.01 -26.98 4.19
CA ASN A 204 -6.81 -27.64 3.66
C ASN A 204 -5.75 -26.58 3.31
N VAL A 205 -4.69 -26.48 4.12
CA VAL A 205 -3.60 -25.50 3.91
C VAL A 205 -2.46 -26.15 3.16
N VAL A 206 -2.10 -25.58 2.02
CA VAL A 206 -1.09 -26.10 1.10
C VAL A 206 0.05 -25.11 0.93
N ASP A 207 1.25 -25.52 1.35
CA ASP A 207 2.46 -24.67 1.21
C ASP A 207 3.00 -24.72 -0.22
N VAL A 208 3.13 -23.54 -0.83
CA VAL A 208 3.74 -23.34 -2.16
C VAL A 208 4.89 -22.33 -2.03
N SER A 209 6.02 -22.82 -1.54
CA SER A 209 7.16 -21.99 -1.13
C SER A 209 8.08 -21.52 -2.26
N SER A 210 7.80 -21.84 -3.52
CA SER A 210 8.69 -21.53 -4.64
C SER A 210 7.95 -20.89 -5.81
N ASN A 211 8.74 -20.27 -6.71
CA ASN A 211 8.27 -19.77 -8.00
C ASN A 211 8.22 -20.89 -9.07
N ASP A 212 8.25 -22.14 -8.65
CA ASP A 212 8.21 -23.31 -9.53
C ASP A 212 6.77 -23.71 -9.83
N THR A 213 6.32 -23.41 -11.05
CA THR A 213 4.97 -23.73 -11.52
C THR A 213 4.71 -25.23 -11.62
N ALA A 214 5.74 -26.07 -11.80
CA ALA A 214 5.61 -27.53 -11.80
C ALA A 214 5.26 -28.03 -10.38
N LYS A 215 5.83 -27.44 -9.35
CA LYS A 215 5.50 -27.74 -7.95
C LYS A 215 4.05 -27.42 -7.61
N VAL A 216 3.49 -26.34 -8.21
CA VAL A 216 2.06 -25.99 -8.03
C VAL A 216 1.15 -27.13 -8.46
N ARG A 217 1.39 -27.75 -9.62
CA ARG A 217 0.61 -28.92 -10.10
C ARG A 217 0.75 -30.09 -9.12
N THR A 218 1.98 -30.43 -8.74
CA THR A 218 2.25 -31.56 -7.83
C THR A 218 1.49 -31.41 -6.51
N VAL A 219 1.55 -30.23 -5.88
CA VAL A 219 0.87 -30.00 -4.60
C VAL A 219 -0.65 -29.91 -4.76
N PHE A 220 -1.14 -29.36 -5.88
CA PHE A 220 -2.57 -29.31 -6.18
C PHE A 220 -3.17 -30.72 -6.25
N GLU A 221 -2.50 -31.65 -6.92
CA GLU A 221 -2.93 -33.05 -7.06
C GLU A 221 -2.74 -33.84 -5.75
N SER A 222 -1.55 -33.76 -5.12
CA SER A 222 -1.22 -34.57 -3.93
C SER A 222 -2.03 -34.17 -2.69
N HIS A 223 -2.55 -32.96 -2.61
CA HIS A 223 -3.38 -32.49 -1.50
C HIS A 223 -4.87 -32.42 -1.83
N ASN A 224 -5.30 -33.09 -2.93
CA ASN A 224 -6.70 -33.17 -3.34
C ASN A 224 -7.42 -31.80 -3.41
N VAL A 225 -6.72 -30.74 -3.86
CA VAL A 225 -7.27 -29.39 -3.93
C VAL A 225 -8.51 -29.33 -4.83
N ALA A 226 -8.56 -30.18 -5.87
CA ALA A 226 -9.71 -30.30 -6.78
C ALA A 226 -11.02 -30.75 -6.09
N GLU A 227 -10.96 -31.31 -4.88
CA GLU A 227 -12.14 -31.71 -4.10
C GLU A 227 -12.74 -30.56 -3.28
N SER A 228 -12.08 -29.40 -3.24
CA SER A 228 -12.54 -28.26 -2.46
C SER A 228 -13.74 -27.55 -3.12
N ASP A 229 -14.57 -26.91 -2.31
CA ASP A 229 -15.68 -26.06 -2.76
C ASP A 229 -15.15 -24.70 -3.29
N VAL A 230 -14.01 -24.25 -2.75
CA VAL A 230 -13.32 -23.03 -3.17
C VAL A 230 -11.82 -23.12 -2.87
N LEU A 231 -11.00 -22.55 -3.75
CA LEU A 231 -9.57 -22.36 -3.56
C LEU A 231 -9.27 -20.88 -3.30
N ILE A 232 -8.66 -20.57 -2.18
CA ILE A 232 -8.07 -19.25 -1.89
C ILE A 232 -6.57 -19.37 -2.20
N ALA A 233 -6.03 -18.52 -3.09
CA ALA A 233 -4.64 -18.63 -3.51
C ALA A 233 -3.90 -17.28 -3.38
N LEU A 234 -3.01 -17.20 -2.39
CA LEU A 234 -2.08 -16.09 -2.19
C LEU A 234 -0.71 -16.48 -2.74
N LEU A 235 -0.53 -16.40 -4.05
CA LEU A 235 0.65 -16.87 -4.77
C LEU A 235 1.24 -15.78 -5.66
N LEU A 236 2.53 -15.88 -5.97
CA LEU A 236 3.16 -15.07 -6.99
C LEU A 236 2.54 -15.34 -8.37
N ARG A 237 2.64 -14.34 -9.26
CA ARG A 237 1.91 -14.29 -10.53
C ARG A 237 1.92 -15.61 -11.31
N GLU A 238 3.10 -16.15 -11.61
CA GLU A 238 3.21 -17.37 -12.45
C GLU A 238 2.63 -18.61 -11.76
N CYS A 239 2.87 -18.76 -10.46
CA CYS A 239 2.29 -19.84 -9.66
C CYS A 239 0.78 -19.67 -9.53
N PHE A 240 0.30 -18.43 -9.37
CA PHE A 240 -1.13 -18.17 -9.33
C PHE A 240 -1.81 -18.49 -10.66
N ASP A 241 -1.24 -18.05 -11.78
CA ASP A 241 -1.78 -18.31 -13.13
C ASP A 241 -1.88 -19.85 -13.36
N LYS A 242 -0.89 -20.63 -12.87
CA LYS A 242 -0.94 -22.10 -12.93
C LYS A 242 -2.01 -22.70 -12.02
N ALA A 243 -2.15 -22.22 -10.81
CA ALA A 243 -3.22 -22.65 -9.90
C ALA A 243 -4.61 -22.33 -10.48
N ALA A 244 -4.77 -21.20 -11.15
CA ALA A 244 -6.00 -20.78 -11.79
C ALA A 244 -6.38 -21.66 -13.01
N GLU A 245 -5.38 -22.11 -13.78
CA GLU A 245 -5.57 -23.12 -14.84
C GLU A 245 -6.11 -24.42 -14.27
N LEU A 246 -5.46 -24.95 -13.22
CA LEU A 246 -5.85 -26.20 -12.57
C LEU A 246 -7.23 -26.13 -11.91
N ALA A 247 -7.54 -25.00 -11.25
CA ALA A 247 -8.84 -24.76 -10.66
C ALA A 247 -9.96 -24.74 -11.72
N ARG A 248 -9.69 -24.12 -12.88
CA ARG A 248 -10.61 -24.12 -14.03
C ARG A 248 -10.82 -25.52 -14.58
N GLU A 249 -9.77 -26.32 -14.73
CA GLU A 249 -9.85 -27.73 -15.15
C GLU A 249 -10.68 -28.57 -14.16
N ALA A 250 -10.53 -28.31 -12.86
CA ALA A 250 -11.28 -28.99 -11.80
C ALA A 250 -12.72 -28.46 -11.63
N GLY A 251 -13.08 -27.32 -12.21
CA GLY A 251 -14.39 -26.69 -12.07
C GLY A 251 -14.65 -26.08 -10.70
N ILE A 252 -13.61 -25.59 -10.02
CA ILE A 252 -13.67 -24.92 -8.72
C ILE A 252 -13.33 -23.43 -8.84
N TYR A 253 -14.00 -22.59 -8.04
CA TYR A 253 -13.68 -21.18 -8.00
C TYR A 253 -12.34 -20.96 -7.28
N ILE A 254 -11.50 -20.10 -7.89
CA ILE A 254 -10.25 -19.64 -7.32
C ILE A 254 -10.33 -18.16 -6.97
N VAL A 255 -9.98 -17.83 -5.73
CA VAL A 255 -10.04 -16.47 -5.18
C VAL A 255 -8.64 -15.90 -5.11
N ASN A 256 -8.40 -14.78 -5.80
CA ASN A 256 -7.18 -13.99 -5.67
C ASN A 256 -7.39 -12.83 -4.70
N PRO A 257 -6.69 -12.80 -3.55
CA PRO A 257 -6.86 -11.76 -2.55
C PRO A 257 -6.16 -10.43 -2.87
N MET A 258 -5.16 -10.42 -3.77
CA MET A 258 -4.20 -9.31 -3.91
C MET A 258 -4.12 -8.67 -5.30
N ALA A 259 -4.57 -9.36 -6.36
CA ALA A 259 -4.41 -8.85 -7.71
C ALA A 259 -5.27 -7.59 -7.97
N THR A 260 -4.64 -6.56 -8.51
CA THR A 260 -5.29 -5.30 -8.92
C THR A 260 -5.46 -5.18 -10.44
N ARG A 261 -4.82 -6.04 -11.23
CA ARG A 261 -4.94 -6.04 -12.70
C ARG A 261 -6.31 -6.56 -13.14
N SER A 262 -6.91 -5.93 -14.13
CA SER A 262 -8.27 -6.25 -14.60
C SER A 262 -8.33 -7.48 -15.51
N ASP A 263 -7.24 -7.82 -16.22
CA ASP A 263 -7.16 -8.91 -17.18
C ASP A 263 -7.27 -10.31 -16.55
N ILE A 264 -7.04 -10.45 -15.26
CA ILE A 264 -7.08 -11.73 -14.54
C ILE A 264 -8.44 -12.43 -14.63
N CYS A 265 -9.54 -11.65 -14.73
CA CYS A 265 -10.89 -12.17 -14.85
C CYS A 265 -11.35 -12.34 -16.32
N ALA A 266 -10.52 -11.96 -17.31
CA ALA A 266 -10.98 -11.84 -18.70
C ALA A 266 -11.49 -13.15 -19.30
N GLU A 267 -10.79 -14.25 -19.07
CA GLU A 267 -11.03 -15.53 -19.76
C GLU A 267 -11.38 -16.70 -18.83
N ASN A 268 -11.23 -16.54 -17.52
CA ASN A 268 -11.47 -17.62 -16.55
C ASN A 268 -12.79 -17.40 -15.79
N PRO A 269 -13.84 -18.20 -16.08
CA PRO A 269 -15.15 -18.02 -15.44
C PRO A 269 -15.18 -18.44 -13.96
N TYR A 270 -14.15 -19.14 -13.49
CA TYR A 270 -14.00 -19.53 -12.08
C TYR A 270 -13.12 -18.56 -11.29
N MET A 271 -12.64 -17.46 -11.93
CA MET A 271 -11.81 -16.47 -11.28
C MET A 271 -12.64 -15.52 -10.42
N VAL A 272 -12.17 -15.31 -9.18
CA VAL A 272 -12.70 -14.29 -8.26
C VAL A 272 -11.56 -13.39 -7.81
N LYS A 273 -11.64 -12.11 -8.13
CA LYS A 273 -10.66 -11.09 -7.75
C LYS A 273 -11.21 -10.23 -6.62
N MET A 274 -10.49 -10.18 -5.49
CA MET A 274 -10.99 -9.50 -4.28
C MET A 274 -10.55 -8.04 -4.17
N GLN A 275 -9.49 -7.61 -4.86
CA GLN A 275 -9.11 -6.19 -4.90
C GLN A 275 -9.78 -5.50 -6.08
N PRO A 276 -10.26 -4.26 -5.92
CA PRO A 276 -10.71 -3.46 -7.05
C PRO A 276 -9.61 -3.31 -8.10
N SER A 277 -9.97 -3.31 -9.36
CA SER A 277 -9.01 -3.04 -10.43
C SER A 277 -8.62 -1.56 -10.47
N THR A 278 -7.49 -1.26 -11.09
CA THR A 278 -7.11 0.13 -11.42
C THR A 278 -8.24 0.86 -12.14
N ALA A 279 -8.94 0.16 -13.04
CA ALA A 279 -10.11 0.71 -13.73
C ALA A 279 -11.24 1.07 -12.75
N GLY A 280 -11.52 0.22 -11.77
CA GLY A 280 -12.50 0.48 -10.72
C GLY A 280 -12.13 1.68 -9.85
N LEU A 281 -10.86 1.76 -9.42
CA LEU A 281 -10.35 2.91 -8.65
C LEU A 281 -10.50 4.22 -9.45
N VAL A 282 -10.09 4.24 -10.70
CA VAL A 282 -10.22 5.39 -11.60
C VAL A 282 -11.68 5.79 -11.78
N THR A 283 -12.55 4.81 -12.04
CA THR A 283 -14.00 5.05 -12.17
C THR A 283 -14.57 5.72 -10.91
N ARG A 284 -14.24 5.18 -9.73
CA ARG A 284 -14.71 5.71 -8.45
C ARG A 284 -14.22 7.14 -8.20
N MET A 285 -12.94 7.41 -8.49
CA MET A 285 -12.34 8.72 -8.37
C MET A 285 -13.01 9.75 -9.28
N LEU A 286 -13.17 9.42 -10.56
CA LEU A 286 -13.81 10.31 -11.54
C LEU A 286 -15.28 10.57 -11.22
N ASN A 287 -16.01 9.56 -10.74
CA ASN A 287 -17.40 9.75 -10.29
C ASN A 287 -17.49 10.75 -9.13
N ASN A 288 -16.57 10.65 -8.16
CA ASN A 288 -16.52 11.60 -7.04
C ASN A 288 -16.19 13.02 -7.51
N MET A 289 -15.21 13.17 -8.42
CA MET A 289 -14.87 14.50 -8.98
C MET A 289 -16.07 15.16 -9.65
N VAL A 290 -16.82 14.40 -10.44
CA VAL A 290 -18.03 14.91 -11.10
C VAL A 290 -19.12 15.26 -10.09
N ALA A 291 -19.29 14.46 -9.02
CA ALA A 291 -20.30 14.71 -7.99
C ALA A 291 -19.98 15.95 -7.15
N GLU A 292 -18.71 16.20 -6.86
CA GLU A 292 -18.31 17.34 -6.03
C GLU A 292 -18.08 18.63 -6.83
N ARG A 293 -17.44 18.52 -8.01
CA ARG A 293 -17.03 19.68 -8.83
C ARG A 293 -17.16 19.39 -10.32
N ARG A 294 -18.39 19.30 -10.82
CA ARG A 294 -18.72 18.86 -12.18
C ARG A 294 -17.95 19.55 -13.31
N ASP A 295 -17.72 20.86 -13.16
CA ASP A 295 -17.11 21.67 -14.22
C ASP A 295 -15.61 21.97 -13.97
N ALA A 296 -15.03 21.37 -12.92
CA ALA A 296 -13.62 21.60 -12.59
C ALA A 296 -12.71 20.98 -13.64
N HIS A 297 -11.64 21.72 -14.00
CA HIS A 297 -10.58 21.19 -14.84
C HIS A 297 -9.70 20.23 -14.07
N LEU A 298 -9.32 19.11 -14.69
CA LEU A 298 -8.47 18.09 -14.09
C LEU A 298 -7.02 18.25 -14.57
N TYR A 299 -6.08 18.35 -13.66
CA TYR A 299 -4.65 18.25 -13.95
C TYR A 299 -4.12 16.89 -13.49
N ILE A 300 -3.52 16.15 -14.42
CA ILE A 300 -2.92 14.83 -14.16
C ILE A 300 -1.41 15.02 -14.11
N ILE A 301 -0.83 14.95 -12.91
CA ILE A 301 0.60 15.13 -12.69
C ILE A 301 1.28 13.78 -12.82
N HIS A 302 2.31 13.71 -13.68
CA HIS A 302 3.08 12.50 -13.94
C HIS A 302 4.56 12.85 -14.20
N SER A 303 5.45 11.86 -14.05
CA SER A 303 6.87 11.99 -14.42
C SER A 303 7.14 11.47 -15.84
N GLY A 304 6.29 10.59 -16.33
CA GLY A 304 6.48 9.81 -17.55
C GLY A 304 7.17 8.46 -17.30
N SER A 305 7.21 8.00 -16.05
CA SER A 305 7.78 6.69 -15.72
C SER A 305 6.94 5.54 -16.27
N LYS A 306 7.57 4.36 -16.39
CA LYS A 306 6.89 3.15 -16.83
C LYS A 306 5.85 2.67 -15.80
N ASN A 307 6.08 2.94 -14.52
CA ASN A 307 5.18 2.55 -13.43
C ASN A 307 3.84 3.28 -13.51
N GLU A 308 3.86 4.55 -13.90
CA GLU A 308 2.66 5.40 -14.01
C GLU A 308 1.80 5.06 -15.24
N LYS A 309 2.43 4.48 -16.28
CA LYS A 309 1.80 4.30 -17.59
C LYS A 309 0.47 3.52 -17.54
N PRO A 310 0.32 2.38 -16.84
CA PRO A 310 -0.95 1.64 -16.83
C PRO A 310 -2.11 2.46 -16.27
N VAL A 311 -1.85 3.22 -15.19
CA VAL A 311 -2.87 4.09 -14.57
C VAL A 311 -3.19 5.29 -15.46
N LEU A 312 -2.16 5.90 -16.04
CA LEU A 312 -2.31 7.05 -16.93
C LEU A 312 -3.11 6.69 -18.19
N ASP A 313 -2.81 5.55 -18.79
CA ASP A 313 -3.53 5.08 -19.99
C ASP A 313 -5.00 4.78 -19.68
N GLU A 314 -5.28 4.15 -18.54
CA GLU A 314 -6.64 3.86 -18.08
C GLU A 314 -7.42 5.15 -17.74
N LEU A 315 -6.78 6.10 -17.07
CA LEU A 315 -7.37 7.38 -16.74
C LEU A 315 -7.74 8.16 -18.01
N LYS A 316 -6.85 8.21 -19.00
CA LYS A 316 -7.11 8.82 -20.32
C LYS A 316 -8.27 8.15 -21.04
N ARG A 317 -8.25 6.82 -21.10
CA ARG A 317 -9.32 6.05 -21.75
C ARG A 317 -10.70 6.41 -21.16
N GLN A 318 -10.83 6.39 -19.83
CA GLN A 318 -12.10 6.73 -19.18
C GLN A 318 -12.50 8.20 -19.34
N LEU A 319 -11.54 9.13 -19.34
CA LEU A 319 -11.80 10.55 -19.57
C LEU A 319 -12.28 10.82 -20.99
N ASP A 320 -11.64 10.19 -21.98
CA ASP A 320 -11.99 10.32 -23.39
C ASP A 320 -13.38 9.70 -23.66
N GLU A 321 -13.68 8.53 -23.09
CA GLU A 321 -15.01 7.88 -23.19
C GLU A 321 -16.14 8.71 -22.56
N ARG A 322 -15.86 9.37 -21.43
CA ARG A 322 -16.85 10.24 -20.75
C ARG A 322 -17.10 11.54 -21.49
N GLY A 323 -16.06 12.13 -22.07
CA GLY A 323 -16.11 13.37 -22.85
C GLY A 323 -16.57 14.63 -22.13
N ASN A 324 -16.89 14.52 -20.83
CA ASN A 324 -17.47 15.60 -20.01
C ASN A 324 -16.52 16.21 -18.99
N ILE A 325 -15.27 15.72 -18.90
CA ILE A 325 -14.23 16.23 -17.99
C ILE A 325 -13.08 16.78 -18.83
N ARG A 326 -12.84 18.09 -18.70
CA ARG A 326 -11.68 18.72 -19.32
C ARG A 326 -10.43 18.40 -18.52
N TYR A 327 -9.37 17.91 -19.15
CA TYR A 327 -8.13 17.57 -18.47
C TYR A 327 -6.87 18.04 -19.19
N THR A 328 -5.79 18.14 -18.44
CA THR A 328 -4.43 18.45 -18.92
C THR A 328 -3.43 17.51 -18.29
N LEU A 329 -2.60 16.88 -19.12
CA LEU A 329 -1.44 16.15 -18.66
C LEU A 329 -0.33 17.15 -18.28
N PHE A 330 0.17 17.03 -17.06
CA PHE A 330 1.21 17.92 -16.55
C PHE A 330 2.45 17.11 -16.17
N ASN A 331 3.52 17.23 -16.96
CA ASN A 331 4.77 16.57 -16.65
C ASN A 331 5.49 17.31 -15.51
N TRP A 332 5.87 16.56 -14.47
CA TRP A 332 6.55 17.11 -13.29
C TRP A 332 7.88 17.80 -13.58
N SER A 333 8.55 17.51 -14.68
CA SER A 333 9.74 18.25 -15.13
C SER A 333 9.47 19.75 -15.28
N GLN A 334 8.22 20.16 -15.47
CA GLN A 334 7.77 21.55 -15.57
C GLN A 334 7.20 22.10 -14.25
N ASN A 335 7.50 21.47 -13.11
CA ASN A 335 6.92 21.80 -11.80
C ASN A 335 6.97 23.30 -11.41
N ALA A 336 7.98 24.05 -11.87
CA ALA A 336 8.07 25.48 -11.62
C ALA A 336 6.88 26.29 -12.20
N LYS A 337 6.21 25.78 -13.24
CA LYS A 337 5.05 26.43 -13.88
C LYS A 337 3.72 26.06 -13.24
N LEU A 338 3.67 25.03 -12.38
CA LEU A 338 2.43 24.44 -11.86
C LEU A 338 1.55 25.50 -11.18
N ALA A 339 2.11 26.27 -10.25
CA ALA A 339 1.36 27.30 -9.54
C ALA A 339 0.79 28.38 -10.49
N THR A 340 1.54 28.76 -11.52
CA THR A 340 1.09 29.75 -12.52
C THR A 340 -0.05 29.22 -13.37
N VAL A 341 -0.01 27.93 -13.71
CA VAL A 341 -1.06 27.26 -14.50
C VAL A 341 -2.33 27.13 -13.66
N LEU A 342 -2.23 26.67 -12.42
CA LEU A 342 -3.37 26.46 -11.52
C LEU A 342 -4.08 27.78 -11.16
N LYS A 343 -3.34 28.89 -10.98
CA LYS A 343 -3.94 30.23 -10.75
C LYS A 343 -4.89 30.68 -11.87
N LYS A 344 -4.71 30.16 -13.08
CA LYS A 344 -5.60 30.45 -14.22
C LYS A 344 -6.84 29.56 -14.25
N THR A 345 -6.90 28.58 -13.38
CA THR A 345 -7.95 27.56 -13.36
C THR A 345 -8.41 27.34 -11.91
N PRO A 346 -9.18 28.29 -11.35
CA PRO A 346 -9.67 28.19 -9.98
C PRO A 346 -10.52 26.90 -9.80
N ASN A 347 -10.49 26.35 -8.61
CA ASN A 347 -11.22 25.12 -8.25
C ASN A 347 -10.83 23.87 -9.06
N ALA A 348 -9.60 23.79 -9.56
CA ALA A 348 -9.12 22.61 -10.29
C ALA A 348 -9.11 21.35 -9.42
N ASN A 349 -9.23 20.20 -10.05
CA ASN A 349 -8.86 18.93 -9.49
C ASN A 349 -7.42 18.57 -9.91
N VAL A 350 -6.66 17.97 -9.02
CA VAL A 350 -5.31 17.48 -9.29
C VAL A 350 -5.25 16.00 -8.96
N VAL A 351 -4.85 15.17 -9.89
CA VAL A 351 -4.49 13.77 -9.69
C VAL A 351 -2.99 13.64 -9.75
N SER A 352 -2.38 13.05 -8.72
CA SER A 352 -0.96 12.72 -8.72
C SER A 352 -0.76 11.25 -9.04
N LEU A 353 -0.01 11.00 -10.13
CA LEU A 353 0.40 9.66 -10.57
C LEU A 353 1.90 9.44 -10.41
N TYR A 354 2.64 10.44 -9.92
CA TYR A 354 4.09 10.39 -9.83
C TYR A 354 4.53 9.16 -9.03
N ASP A 355 5.31 8.28 -9.67
CA ASP A 355 5.85 7.06 -9.09
C ASP A 355 7.25 6.76 -9.62
N GLN A 356 8.23 6.95 -8.75
CA GLN A 356 9.65 6.72 -8.95
C GLN A 356 10.20 5.86 -7.80
N ASP A 357 11.47 6.00 -7.45
CA ASP A 357 11.99 5.42 -6.21
C ASP A 357 11.46 6.14 -4.96
N LYS A 358 11.57 5.49 -3.81
CA LYS A 358 11.00 5.96 -2.55
C LYS A 358 11.50 7.35 -2.13
N ASP A 359 12.78 7.64 -2.34
CA ASP A 359 13.38 8.93 -1.96
C ASP A 359 12.90 10.05 -2.88
N GLN A 360 12.83 9.79 -4.17
CA GLN A 360 12.28 10.73 -5.15
C GLN A 360 10.81 11.01 -4.90
N ASN A 361 10.01 9.99 -4.60
CA ASN A 361 8.60 10.12 -4.25
C ASN A 361 8.41 11.01 -3.02
N ARG A 362 9.22 10.82 -1.97
CA ARG A 362 9.16 11.64 -0.76
C ARG A 362 9.44 13.11 -1.02
N VAL A 363 10.51 13.40 -1.78
CA VAL A 363 10.86 14.77 -2.18
C VAL A 363 9.77 15.40 -3.06
N TYR A 364 9.22 14.63 -3.97
CA TYR A 364 8.11 15.05 -4.83
C TYR A 364 6.89 15.44 -4.02
N VAL A 365 6.43 14.59 -3.09
CA VAL A 365 5.23 14.82 -2.27
C VAL A 365 5.35 16.13 -1.49
N GLY A 366 6.45 16.37 -0.77
CA GLY A 366 6.67 17.62 -0.06
C GLY A 366 6.66 18.85 -0.98
N ASN A 367 7.32 18.76 -2.13
CA ASN A 367 7.34 19.84 -3.11
C ASN A 367 5.97 20.11 -3.73
N LEU A 368 5.20 19.07 -4.05
CA LEU A 368 3.85 19.22 -4.59
C LEU A 368 2.93 19.90 -3.57
N LEU A 369 2.87 19.38 -2.33
CA LEU A 369 2.04 19.93 -1.28
C LEU A 369 2.33 21.41 -1.03
N ASN A 370 3.60 21.79 -0.91
CA ASN A 370 4.02 23.19 -0.75
C ASN A 370 3.55 24.08 -1.91
N ARG A 371 3.63 23.59 -3.16
CA ARG A 371 3.18 24.34 -4.34
C ARG A 371 1.67 24.52 -4.38
N LEU A 372 0.91 23.45 -4.09
CA LEU A 372 -0.55 23.48 -4.12
C LEU A 372 -1.11 24.37 -3.00
N THR A 373 -0.58 24.26 -1.78
CA THR A 373 -1.04 25.07 -0.64
C THR A 373 -0.63 26.53 -0.74
N SER A 374 0.41 26.87 -1.51
CA SER A 374 0.79 28.27 -1.78
C SER A 374 -0.27 29.06 -2.55
N LEU A 375 -1.27 28.39 -3.15
CA LEU A 375 -2.33 29.04 -3.93
C LEU A 375 -3.42 29.73 -3.06
N LYS A 376 -3.46 29.45 -1.76
CA LYS A 376 -4.31 30.07 -0.73
C LYS A 376 -5.82 30.05 -1.02
N GLN A 377 -6.30 30.91 -1.96
CA GLN A 377 -7.74 31.05 -2.24
C GLN A 377 -8.27 30.08 -3.30
N ASP A 378 -7.39 29.61 -4.18
CA ASP A 378 -7.73 28.72 -5.30
C ASP A 378 -7.11 27.33 -5.12
N THR A 379 -7.07 26.84 -3.87
CA THR A 379 -6.51 25.51 -3.58
C THR A 379 -7.27 24.43 -4.35
N PRO A 380 -6.57 23.60 -5.14
CA PRO A 380 -7.20 22.49 -5.84
C PRO A 380 -7.57 21.37 -4.88
N VAL A 381 -8.45 20.48 -5.30
CA VAL A 381 -8.66 19.19 -4.65
C VAL A 381 -7.59 18.20 -5.14
N LEU A 382 -6.90 17.56 -4.20
CA LEU A 382 -5.85 16.60 -4.51
C LEU A 382 -6.36 15.17 -4.38
N TYR A 383 -6.13 14.38 -5.42
CA TYR A 383 -6.43 12.95 -5.48
C TYR A 383 -5.17 12.13 -5.70
N THR A 384 -5.07 11.00 -4.97
CA THR A 384 -4.02 9.99 -5.15
C THR A 384 -4.61 8.59 -5.16
N LEU A 385 -3.91 7.61 -5.71
CA LEU A 385 -4.31 6.21 -5.62
C LEU A 385 -3.72 5.52 -4.38
N GLY A 386 -2.54 5.94 -3.92
CA GLY A 386 -1.92 5.48 -2.67
C GLY A 386 -2.18 6.43 -1.51
N ASP A 387 -2.13 5.92 -0.29
CA ASP A 387 -2.38 6.67 0.93
C ASP A 387 -1.09 7.34 1.45
N TRP A 388 -0.90 8.60 1.09
CA TRP A 388 0.27 9.37 1.49
C TRP A 388 0.40 9.57 3.01
N THR A 389 -0.68 9.47 3.76
CA THR A 389 -0.62 9.60 5.23
C THR A 389 0.10 8.42 5.88
N ARG A 390 0.20 7.29 5.18
CA ARG A 390 0.86 6.06 5.64
C ARG A 390 2.18 5.80 4.91
N GLU A 391 2.24 6.15 3.63
CA GLU A 391 3.43 5.91 2.81
C GLU A 391 4.58 6.85 3.17
N TYR A 392 4.25 8.08 3.64
CA TYR A 392 5.23 9.12 3.93
C TYR A 392 5.00 9.70 5.33
N GLY A 393 5.84 9.30 6.29
CA GLY A 393 5.69 9.66 7.71
C GLY A 393 5.89 11.14 8.06
N ASP A 394 6.28 11.99 7.10
CA ASP A 394 6.55 13.43 7.25
C ASP A 394 5.57 14.33 6.47
N VAL A 395 4.46 13.76 6.02
CA VAL A 395 3.42 14.53 5.33
C VAL A 395 2.64 15.41 6.32
N ASP A 396 2.50 16.69 5.98
CA ASP A 396 1.71 17.62 6.80
C ASP A 396 0.20 17.44 6.57
N PHE A 397 -0.48 16.92 7.57
CA PHE A 397 -1.93 16.69 7.55
C PHE A 397 -2.75 17.97 7.38
N ASN A 398 -2.24 19.14 7.83
CA ASN A 398 -2.90 20.42 7.59
C ASN A 398 -2.86 20.79 6.10
N GLN A 399 -1.76 20.49 5.41
CA GLN A 399 -1.68 20.70 3.96
C GLN A 399 -2.66 19.78 3.23
N LEU A 400 -2.74 18.50 3.61
CA LEU A 400 -3.72 17.57 3.05
C LEU A 400 -5.17 18.01 3.32
N GLN A 401 -5.46 18.47 4.53
CA GLN A 401 -6.76 19.02 4.90
C GLN A 401 -7.14 20.23 4.01
N ASN A 402 -6.20 21.17 3.82
CA ASN A 402 -6.41 22.37 2.99
C ASN A 402 -6.64 22.04 1.51
N LEU A 403 -6.10 20.93 1.02
CA LEU A 403 -6.25 20.44 -0.34
C LEU A 403 -7.47 19.53 -0.52
N ASN A 404 -8.31 19.38 0.51
CA ASN A 404 -9.42 18.41 0.50
C ASN A 404 -8.95 17.08 -0.10
N TYR A 405 -7.85 16.54 0.46
CA TYR A 405 -7.14 15.38 -0.06
C TYR A 405 -8.03 14.15 -0.11
N HIS A 406 -8.03 13.46 -1.24
CA HIS A 406 -8.75 12.21 -1.47
C HIS A 406 -7.79 11.09 -1.84
N THR A 407 -8.01 9.91 -1.26
CA THR A 407 -7.18 8.73 -1.53
C THR A 407 -7.97 7.43 -1.31
N PHE A 408 -7.39 6.32 -1.77
CA PHE A 408 -7.86 4.98 -1.43
C PHE A 408 -7.01 4.46 -0.27
N ALA A 409 -7.53 4.56 0.93
CA ALA A 409 -6.86 4.13 2.16
C ALA A 409 -7.26 2.72 2.57
N THR A 410 -6.34 2.00 3.20
CA THR A 410 -6.56 0.66 3.78
C THR A 410 -6.17 0.65 5.26
N GLY A 411 -6.48 1.72 5.99
CA GLY A 411 -6.09 1.89 7.39
C GLY A 411 -7.14 1.43 8.40
N TRP A 412 -6.69 1.32 9.66
CA TRP A 412 -7.58 1.08 10.78
C TRP A 412 -8.36 2.35 11.12
N ASP A 413 -9.68 2.27 11.12
CA ASP A 413 -10.56 3.32 11.62
C ASP A 413 -11.05 2.93 13.02
N MET A 414 -10.41 3.49 14.04
CA MET A 414 -10.74 3.21 15.45
C MET A 414 -12.10 3.76 15.90
N THR A 415 -12.78 4.53 15.04
CA THR A 415 -14.16 4.96 15.27
C THR A 415 -15.19 3.96 14.70
N ASN A 416 -14.74 3.01 13.89
CA ASN A 416 -15.57 1.98 13.29
C ASN A 416 -15.61 0.73 14.20
N GLU A 417 -16.79 0.38 14.68
CA GLU A 417 -17.01 -0.76 15.57
C GLU A 417 -16.48 -2.07 14.97
N VAL A 418 -16.62 -2.28 13.65
CA VAL A 418 -16.15 -3.48 12.96
C VAL A 418 -14.62 -3.62 13.07
N HIS A 419 -13.88 -2.50 12.93
CA HIS A 419 -12.43 -2.49 13.10
C HIS A 419 -12.02 -2.77 14.54
N VAL A 420 -12.70 -2.12 15.49
CA VAL A 420 -12.41 -2.30 16.93
C VAL A 420 -12.70 -3.75 17.35
N GLU A 421 -13.80 -4.33 16.93
CA GLU A 421 -14.13 -5.74 17.21
C GLU A 421 -13.13 -6.70 16.61
N PHE A 422 -12.72 -6.48 15.38
CA PHE A 422 -11.69 -7.30 14.73
C PHE A 422 -10.37 -7.23 15.49
N LEU A 423 -9.86 -6.04 15.81
CA LEU A 423 -8.59 -5.87 16.52
C LEU A 423 -8.66 -6.51 17.93
N LYS A 424 -9.79 -6.36 18.62
CA LYS A 424 -10.02 -7.01 19.93
C LYS A 424 -9.99 -8.54 19.81
N ALA A 425 -10.66 -9.09 18.82
CA ALA A 425 -10.70 -10.53 18.58
C ALA A 425 -9.31 -11.07 18.20
N PHE A 426 -8.60 -10.35 17.32
CA PHE A 426 -7.25 -10.71 16.91
C PHE A 426 -6.28 -10.73 18.11
N ARG A 427 -6.28 -9.64 18.91
CA ARG A 427 -5.47 -9.55 20.15
C ARG A 427 -5.81 -10.64 21.14
N THR A 428 -7.09 -10.98 21.29
CA THR A 428 -7.52 -12.05 22.20
C THR A 428 -6.98 -13.41 21.79
N ARG A 429 -6.92 -13.68 20.47
CA ARG A 429 -6.46 -14.96 19.95
C ARG A 429 -4.94 -15.09 19.90
N TYR A 430 -4.25 -14.02 19.45
CA TYR A 430 -2.82 -14.06 19.12
C TYR A 430 -1.91 -13.29 20.10
N GLY A 431 -2.49 -12.51 21.01
CA GLY A 431 -1.75 -11.75 22.03
C GLY A 431 -1.09 -10.46 21.54
N ASN A 432 -1.21 -10.15 20.25
CA ASN A 432 -0.65 -8.96 19.60
C ASN A 432 -1.68 -8.31 18.66
N GLU A 433 -1.34 -7.16 18.10
CA GLU A 433 -2.10 -6.53 17.02
C GLU A 433 -1.51 -6.92 15.66
N PRO A 434 -2.32 -6.97 14.59
CA PRO A 434 -1.79 -7.22 13.26
C PRO A 434 -0.89 -6.07 12.81
N THR A 435 0.25 -6.42 12.20
CA THR A 435 1.25 -5.45 11.71
C THR A 435 0.94 -4.95 10.30
N SER A 436 0.04 -5.64 9.61
CA SER A 436 -0.36 -5.35 8.23
C SER A 436 -1.87 -5.49 8.02
N SER A 437 -2.36 -5.07 6.87
CA SER A 437 -3.76 -5.29 6.48
C SER A 437 -4.07 -6.75 6.06
N LEU A 438 -3.06 -7.62 5.98
CA LEU A 438 -3.22 -9.01 5.51
C LEU A 438 -4.17 -9.81 6.41
N ALA A 439 -4.08 -9.62 7.73
CA ALA A 439 -4.99 -10.29 8.68
C ALA A 439 -6.45 -9.92 8.40
N ALA A 440 -6.75 -8.64 8.26
CA ALA A 440 -8.10 -8.18 7.95
C ALA A 440 -8.55 -8.60 6.55
N THR A 441 -7.64 -8.63 5.57
CA THR A 441 -7.94 -9.13 4.22
C THR A 441 -8.34 -10.62 4.25
N GLY A 442 -7.60 -11.46 4.98
CA GLY A 442 -7.93 -12.86 5.17
C GLY A 442 -9.26 -13.06 5.88
N TYR A 443 -9.50 -12.26 6.92
CA TYR A 443 -10.74 -12.27 7.70
C TYR A 443 -11.97 -11.91 6.86
N ASP A 444 -11.93 -10.75 6.19
CA ASP A 444 -13.02 -10.22 5.37
C ASP A 444 -13.38 -11.17 4.22
N LEU A 445 -12.35 -11.62 3.48
CA LEU A 445 -12.50 -12.53 2.37
C LEU A 445 -13.18 -13.82 2.81
N THR A 446 -12.74 -14.40 3.94
CA THR A 446 -13.28 -15.65 4.45
C THR A 446 -14.72 -15.51 4.91
N LEU A 447 -15.05 -14.47 5.67
CA LEU A 447 -16.44 -14.20 6.06
C LEU A 447 -17.36 -14.00 4.86
N PHE A 448 -16.89 -13.30 3.84
CA PHE A 448 -17.68 -13.02 2.64
C PHE A 448 -17.88 -14.26 1.79
N ILE A 449 -16.80 -14.95 1.39
CA ILE A 449 -16.84 -16.10 0.49
C ILE A 449 -17.40 -17.34 1.20
N VAL A 450 -16.77 -17.75 2.32
CA VAL A 450 -17.16 -18.98 3.02
C VAL A 450 -18.51 -18.84 3.70
N GLY A 451 -18.76 -17.68 4.33
CA GLY A 451 -20.07 -17.36 4.89
C GLY A 451 -21.15 -17.23 3.81
N GLY A 452 -20.81 -16.71 2.62
CA GLY A 452 -21.72 -16.66 1.47
C GLY A 452 -22.07 -18.06 0.96
N LEU A 453 -21.07 -18.92 0.79
CA LEU A 453 -21.25 -20.31 0.39
C LEU A 453 -22.06 -21.12 1.41
N SER A 454 -21.85 -20.92 2.70
CA SER A 454 -22.61 -21.61 3.74
C SER A 454 -24.10 -21.26 3.69
N ARG A 455 -24.45 -20.00 3.39
CA ARG A 455 -25.83 -19.52 3.33
C ARG A 455 -26.55 -19.87 2.03
N LYS A 456 -25.85 -19.84 0.89
CA LYS A 456 -26.45 -19.92 -0.46
C LYS A 456 -25.99 -21.12 -1.27
N GLY A 457 -25.03 -21.92 -0.77
CA GLY A 457 -24.42 -22.99 -1.54
C GLY A 457 -23.83 -22.48 -2.84
N ALA A 458 -23.91 -23.29 -3.90
CA ALA A 458 -23.39 -22.95 -5.22
C ALA A 458 -24.05 -21.71 -5.87
N ASP A 459 -25.28 -21.36 -5.44
CA ASP A 459 -25.98 -20.17 -5.96
C ASP A 459 -25.32 -18.84 -5.51
N PHE A 460 -24.43 -18.90 -4.49
CA PHE A 460 -23.62 -17.75 -4.10
C PHE A 460 -22.87 -17.13 -5.28
N TRP A 461 -22.28 -17.93 -6.12
CA TRP A 461 -21.52 -17.43 -7.28
C TRP A 461 -22.38 -16.76 -8.35
N LYS A 462 -23.64 -17.18 -8.48
CA LYS A 462 -24.60 -16.57 -9.43
C LYS A 462 -25.16 -15.26 -8.86
N ASN A 463 -25.32 -15.19 -7.54
CA ASN A 463 -25.88 -14.05 -6.85
C ASN A 463 -25.14 -13.84 -5.50
N PRO A 464 -23.93 -13.26 -5.48
CA PRO A 464 -23.13 -13.08 -4.28
C PRO A 464 -23.80 -12.22 -3.21
N GLY A 465 -24.83 -11.44 -3.59
CA GLY A 465 -25.53 -10.52 -2.70
C GLY A 465 -25.10 -9.08 -2.89
N GLY A 466 -25.70 -8.18 -2.07
CA GLY A 466 -25.36 -6.77 -2.06
C GLY A 466 -24.06 -6.48 -1.31
N LEU A 467 -23.82 -5.18 -1.13
CA LEU A 467 -22.66 -4.66 -0.40
C LEU A 467 -22.58 -5.29 1.00
N SER A 468 -21.45 -5.91 1.30
CA SER A 468 -21.11 -6.44 2.62
C SER A 468 -20.07 -5.54 3.28
N ALA A 469 -20.27 -5.18 4.52
CA ALA A 469 -19.26 -4.47 5.30
C ALA A 469 -18.04 -5.37 5.54
N GLY A 470 -16.84 -4.81 5.45
CA GLY A 470 -15.59 -5.45 5.78
C GLY A 470 -14.74 -4.57 6.69
N VAL A 471 -13.69 -5.14 7.23
CA VAL A 471 -12.69 -4.42 8.04
C VAL A 471 -11.78 -3.57 7.14
N THR A 472 -11.30 -4.14 6.03
CA THR A 472 -10.42 -3.42 5.09
C THR A 472 -11.22 -2.64 4.05
N GLN A 473 -12.23 -3.26 3.51
CA GLN A 473 -13.10 -2.67 2.48
C GLN A 473 -14.42 -3.43 2.39
N PRO A 474 -15.49 -2.77 1.95
CA PRO A 474 -16.72 -3.47 1.60
C PRO A 474 -16.48 -4.44 0.45
N MET A 475 -17.34 -5.45 0.36
CA MET A 475 -17.26 -6.47 -0.67
C MET A 475 -18.56 -6.52 -1.47
N HIS A 476 -18.43 -6.42 -2.78
CA HIS A 476 -19.51 -6.56 -3.73
C HIS A 476 -18.97 -7.17 -5.01
N LEU A 477 -19.28 -8.42 -5.28
CA LEU A 477 -18.80 -9.10 -6.47
C LEU A 477 -19.72 -8.80 -7.66
N VAL A 478 -19.09 -8.33 -8.72
CA VAL A 478 -19.73 -8.09 -10.02
C VAL A 478 -19.05 -8.91 -11.12
N ARG A 479 -19.73 -9.06 -12.25
CA ARG A 479 -19.11 -9.65 -13.44
C ARG A 479 -18.01 -8.76 -13.99
N SER A 480 -16.85 -9.35 -14.24
CA SER A 480 -15.71 -8.72 -14.87
C SER A 480 -15.11 -9.70 -15.87
N GLY A 481 -15.29 -9.45 -17.15
CA GLY A 481 -14.97 -10.43 -18.19
C GLY A 481 -15.76 -11.74 -17.99
N ALA A 482 -15.08 -12.87 -17.98
CA ALA A 482 -15.68 -14.17 -17.69
C ALA A 482 -15.85 -14.43 -16.19
N GLY A 483 -15.00 -13.83 -15.34
CA GLY A 483 -14.96 -14.05 -13.88
C GLY A 483 -15.78 -13.05 -13.05
N LEU A 484 -15.42 -12.95 -11.78
CA LEU A 484 -16.02 -12.04 -10.79
C LEU A 484 -14.93 -11.11 -10.21
N GLU A 485 -15.30 -9.87 -9.93
CA GLU A 485 -14.42 -8.86 -9.31
C GLU A 485 -15.15 -8.14 -8.18
N ASN A 486 -14.45 -7.87 -7.09
CA ASN A 486 -14.92 -6.91 -6.10
C ASN A 486 -14.74 -5.50 -6.68
N ASP A 487 -15.86 -4.80 -6.93
CA ASP A 487 -15.86 -3.44 -7.47
C ASP A 487 -15.87 -2.34 -6.40
N CYS A 488 -15.87 -2.73 -5.12
CA CYS A 488 -15.87 -1.80 -4.00
C CYS A 488 -14.51 -1.13 -3.80
N ALA A 489 -14.35 0.04 -4.41
CA ALA A 489 -13.23 0.92 -4.16
C ALA A 489 -13.62 1.98 -3.13
N MET A 490 -13.13 1.87 -1.89
CA MET A 490 -13.38 2.86 -0.85
C MET A 490 -12.50 4.09 -1.04
N LEU A 491 -13.13 5.20 -1.43
CA LEU A 491 -12.49 6.50 -1.49
C LEU A 491 -12.65 7.19 -0.13
N TYR A 492 -11.55 7.75 0.38
CA TYR A 492 -11.51 8.54 1.61
C TYR A 492 -11.15 9.97 1.31
N ARG A 493 -11.58 10.89 2.18
CA ARG A 493 -11.15 12.28 2.15
C ARG A 493 -10.59 12.73 3.49
N MET A 494 -9.66 13.67 3.47
CA MET A 494 -9.15 14.29 4.69
C MET A 494 -10.18 15.26 5.26
N GLN A 495 -10.62 15.01 6.48
CA GLN A 495 -11.57 15.87 7.20
C GLN A 495 -11.25 15.83 8.70
N GLY A 496 -10.98 16.99 9.32
CA GLY A 496 -10.59 17.06 10.73
C GLY A 496 -9.27 16.35 11.01
N LEU A 497 -8.34 16.38 10.04
CA LEU A 497 -7.01 15.73 10.08
C LEU A 497 -7.07 14.19 10.14
N VAL A 498 -8.20 13.60 9.80
CA VAL A 498 -8.37 12.14 9.65
C VAL A 498 -8.96 11.81 8.29
N LEU A 499 -8.70 10.60 7.81
CA LEU A 499 -9.32 10.10 6.58
C LEU A 499 -10.71 9.55 6.92
N VAL A 500 -11.74 10.13 6.33
CA VAL A 500 -13.13 9.67 6.46
C VAL A 500 -13.64 9.09 5.14
N PRO A 501 -14.44 8.01 5.16
CA PRO A 501 -14.94 7.41 3.94
C PRO A 501 -15.91 8.35 3.21
N VAL A 502 -15.76 8.40 1.88
CA VAL A 502 -16.71 9.11 0.99
C VAL A 502 -17.85 8.17 0.64
N SER A 503 -19.07 8.56 0.98
CA SER A 503 -20.26 7.75 0.70
C SER A 503 -20.37 7.35 -0.77
N PHE A 504 -20.82 6.13 -1.03
CA PHE A 504 -21.24 5.71 -2.37
C PHE A 504 -22.53 6.47 -2.69
N LYS A 505 -22.47 7.32 -3.72
CA LYS A 505 -23.65 7.94 -4.31
C LYS A 505 -23.93 7.32 -5.66
#